data_473f43ee61cf36eed2b44cd8b075daa9
#
_entry.id   473f43ee61cf36eed2b44cd8b075daa9
#
_cell.length_a   1.000
_cell.length_b   1.000
_cell.length_c   1.000
_cell.angle_alpha   90.00
_cell.angle_beta   90.00
_cell.angle_gamma   90.00
#
_symmetry.space_group_name_H-M   'P 1'
#
loop_
_entity.id
_entity.type
_entity.pdbx_description
1 polymer ?
#
loop_
_entity_poly.entity_id
_entity_poly.type
_entity_poly.pdbx_seq_one_letter_code
_entity_poly.pdbx_strand_id
1 'polypeptide(L)'
;MSKNRIDASALATLNTPAGTDTHTPIAHGTLVDYTRKALDRAGLEITSEEHGLSQGDLCYFGGFAITGKEIQGDDRNLVVGIRNSHNKKFASAICIGNQMMVCDNLCFSSDIKLARRHTPKILTDLPRVLATAVGRITSHWTDMGHRIEAYKESEITRTQASDLLIDLVDSKGYSARDVYKTVKEFEAPRHEEFKGNTLWNLYNACTEHLKGSDVSKLPQRTMTIQSVFDRLAGHKPQLTVDNETGLVLPA
;
A
#
# COMPACT_ATOMS: atom_id res chain seq x y z
N MET A 1 14.29 6.17 -10.30
CA MET A 1 13.67 5.16 -11.19
C MET A 1 14.19 3.79 -10.77
N SER A 2 13.33 2.89 -10.33
CA SER A 2 13.71 1.54 -9.93
C SER A 2 14.26 0.78 -11.16
N LYS A 3 15.41 0.13 -11.00
CA LYS A 3 16.12 -0.62 -12.07
C LYS A 3 15.37 -1.89 -12.57
N ASN A 4 14.18 -2.18 -12.06
CA ASN A 4 13.49 -3.46 -12.25
C ASN A 4 12.04 -3.29 -12.74
N ARG A 5 11.72 -2.20 -13.46
CA ARG A 5 10.42 -2.05 -14.11
C ARG A 5 10.29 -3.04 -15.28
N ILE A 6 9.11 -3.59 -15.45
CA ILE A 6 8.76 -4.51 -16.53
C ILE A 6 7.38 -4.17 -17.07
N ASP A 7 7.17 -4.35 -18.36
CA ASP A 7 5.86 -4.18 -18.98
C ASP A 7 4.94 -5.38 -18.68
N ALA A 8 3.64 -5.14 -18.59
CA ALA A 8 2.65 -6.18 -18.31
C ALA A 8 2.71 -7.34 -19.33
N SER A 9 2.97 -7.03 -20.61
CA SER A 9 3.12 -8.04 -21.66
C SER A 9 4.30 -8.99 -21.40
N ALA A 10 5.40 -8.48 -20.88
CA ALA A 10 6.58 -9.27 -20.57
C ALA A 10 6.37 -10.18 -19.34
N LEU A 11 5.43 -9.86 -18.43
CA LEU A 11 5.07 -10.74 -17.31
C LEU A 11 4.53 -12.11 -17.77
N ALA A 12 3.83 -12.13 -18.91
CA ALA A 12 3.26 -13.36 -19.48
C ALA A 12 4.34 -14.35 -19.99
N THR A 13 5.54 -13.84 -20.29
CA THR A 13 6.66 -14.65 -20.82
C THR A 13 7.57 -15.20 -19.72
N LEU A 14 7.38 -14.77 -18.48
CA LEU A 14 8.20 -15.21 -17.36
C LEU A 14 7.92 -16.67 -16.99
N ASN A 15 9.00 -17.40 -16.75
CA ASN A 15 8.87 -18.79 -16.30
C ASN A 15 8.29 -18.85 -14.88
N THR A 16 7.28 -19.70 -14.70
CA THR A 16 6.73 -20.03 -13.39
C THR A 16 7.33 -21.37 -12.94
N PRO A 17 8.01 -21.40 -11.78
CA PRO A 17 8.62 -22.66 -11.30
C PRO A 17 7.57 -23.76 -11.11
N ALA A 18 8.03 -25.02 -11.21
CA ALA A 18 7.18 -26.16 -10.91
C ALA A 18 6.70 -26.13 -9.44
N GLY A 19 5.47 -26.57 -9.22
CA GLY A 19 4.91 -26.73 -7.89
C GLY A 19 5.50 -27.90 -7.12
N THR A 20 5.20 -27.96 -5.83
CA THR A 20 5.43 -29.11 -4.95
C THR A 20 4.10 -29.50 -4.29
N ASP A 21 4.05 -30.61 -3.57
CA ASP A 21 2.83 -31.07 -2.88
C ASP A 21 2.20 -30.01 -1.96
N THR A 22 3.01 -29.11 -1.41
CA THR A 22 2.58 -28.08 -0.44
C THR A 22 2.64 -26.67 -0.98
N HIS A 23 3.19 -26.45 -2.18
CA HIS A 23 3.40 -25.13 -2.75
C HIS A 23 3.04 -25.09 -4.23
N THR A 24 2.07 -24.27 -4.59
CA THR A 24 1.62 -24.04 -5.96
C THR A 24 1.99 -22.62 -6.37
N PRO A 25 3.11 -22.39 -7.07
CA PRO A 25 3.43 -21.09 -7.63
C PRO A 25 2.35 -20.66 -8.62
N ILE A 26 2.04 -19.38 -8.65
CA ILE A 26 1.17 -18.78 -9.67
C ILE A 26 1.98 -17.81 -10.52
N ALA A 27 1.75 -17.82 -11.82
CA ALA A 27 2.39 -16.86 -12.71
C ALA A 27 2.08 -15.43 -12.26
N HIS A 28 3.06 -14.53 -12.35
CA HIS A 28 2.87 -13.12 -11.98
C HIS A 28 1.75 -12.49 -12.83
N GLY A 29 1.70 -12.78 -14.13
CA GLY A 29 0.65 -12.35 -15.03
C GLY A 29 -0.75 -12.83 -14.62
N THR A 30 -0.88 -14.05 -14.09
CA THR A 30 -2.17 -14.56 -13.60
C THR A 30 -2.72 -13.71 -12.44
N LEU A 31 -1.87 -13.27 -11.51
CA LEU A 31 -2.31 -12.36 -10.44
C LEU A 31 -2.77 -11.00 -11.02
N VAL A 32 -2.03 -10.46 -11.99
CA VAL A 32 -2.39 -9.22 -12.70
C VAL A 32 -3.76 -9.37 -13.35
N ASP A 33 -3.98 -10.42 -14.14
CA ASP A 33 -5.23 -10.65 -14.86
C ASP A 33 -6.43 -10.83 -13.92
N TYR A 34 -6.24 -11.55 -12.81
CA TYR A 34 -7.30 -11.70 -11.80
C TYR A 34 -7.62 -10.36 -11.12
N THR A 35 -6.61 -9.53 -10.86
CA THR A 35 -6.80 -8.19 -10.29
C THR A 35 -7.57 -7.29 -11.25
N ARG A 36 -7.16 -7.22 -12.52
CA ARG A 36 -7.87 -6.45 -13.56
C ARG A 36 -9.34 -6.88 -13.67
N LYS A 37 -9.60 -8.19 -13.73
CA LYS A 37 -10.97 -8.73 -13.78
C LYS A 37 -11.78 -8.40 -12.53
N ALA A 38 -11.17 -8.36 -11.36
CA ALA A 38 -11.85 -7.99 -10.12
C ALA A 38 -12.23 -6.50 -10.10
N LEU A 39 -11.33 -5.63 -10.54
CA LEU A 39 -11.56 -4.18 -10.66
C LEU A 39 -12.65 -3.88 -11.70
N ASP A 40 -12.55 -4.45 -12.88
CA ASP A 40 -13.55 -4.30 -13.96
C ASP A 40 -14.97 -4.71 -13.51
N ARG A 41 -15.11 -5.86 -12.85
CA ARG A 41 -16.39 -6.33 -12.30
C ARG A 41 -16.97 -5.41 -11.22
N ALA A 42 -16.13 -4.66 -10.53
CA ALA A 42 -16.57 -3.65 -9.56
C ALA A 42 -16.86 -2.28 -10.18
N GLY A 43 -16.73 -2.14 -11.50
CA GLY A 43 -16.94 -0.88 -12.21
C GLY A 43 -15.82 0.14 -11.96
N LEU A 44 -14.62 -0.33 -11.62
CA LEU A 44 -13.44 0.49 -11.37
C LEU A 44 -12.54 0.48 -12.61
N GLU A 45 -12.14 1.67 -13.04
CA GLU A 45 -11.27 1.88 -14.19
C GLU A 45 -9.81 2.01 -13.74
N ILE A 46 -8.91 1.32 -14.44
CA ILE A 46 -7.45 1.43 -14.23
C ILE A 46 -6.95 2.59 -15.10
N THR A 47 -6.46 3.64 -14.46
CA THR A 47 -5.91 4.83 -15.13
C THR A 47 -4.43 4.68 -15.47
N SER A 48 -3.68 3.95 -14.64
CA SER A 48 -2.29 3.58 -14.90
C SER A 48 -1.90 2.33 -14.14
N GLU A 49 -0.89 1.63 -14.62
CA GLU A 49 -0.32 0.48 -13.94
C GLU A 49 1.21 0.47 -14.00
N GLU A 50 1.83 -0.03 -12.95
CA GLU A 50 3.28 -0.18 -12.86
C GLU A 50 3.62 -1.58 -12.33
N HIS A 51 4.62 -2.21 -12.94
CA HIS A 51 5.08 -3.55 -12.56
C HIS A 51 6.57 -3.53 -12.28
N GLY A 52 6.98 -4.30 -11.27
CA GLY A 52 8.37 -4.44 -10.90
C GLY A 52 8.72 -5.86 -10.48
N LEU A 53 9.93 -6.27 -10.81
CA LEU A 53 10.49 -7.57 -10.46
C LEU A 53 11.71 -7.39 -9.55
N SER A 54 11.99 -8.38 -8.75
CA SER A 54 13.20 -8.45 -7.95
C SER A 54 13.64 -9.89 -7.73
N GLN A 55 14.88 -10.07 -7.26
CA GLN A 55 15.46 -11.37 -6.92
C GLN A 55 15.48 -12.38 -8.08
N GLY A 56 15.93 -11.92 -9.25
CA GLY A 56 15.96 -12.78 -10.44
C GLY A 56 14.57 -13.22 -10.87
N ASP A 57 13.65 -12.25 -10.91
CA ASP A 57 12.25 -12.38 -11.34
C ASP A 57 11.38 -13.30 -10.45
N LEU A 58 11.90 -13.71 -9.30
CA LEU A 58 11.14 -14.56 -8.36
C LEU A 58 10.17 -13.77 -7.47
N CYS A 59 10.30 -12.46 -7.37
CA CYS A 59 9.44 -11.60 -6.60
C CYS A 59 8.86 -10.50 -7.48
N TYR A 60 7.54 -10.35 -7.44
CA TYR A 60 6.77 -9.40 -8.22
C TYR A 60 6.00 -8.43 -7.33
N PHE A 61 5.93 -7.18 -7.76
CA PHE A 61 5.11 -6.11 -7.19
C PHE A 61 4.44 -5.34 -8.31
N GLY A 62 3.14 -5.07 -8.19
CA GLY A 62 2.37 -4.25 -9.11
C GLY A 62 1.55 -3.20 -8.38
N GLY A 63 1.34 -2.06 -9.01
CA GLY A 63 0.47 -0.99 -8.56
C GLY A 63 -0.48 -0.58 -9.69
N PHE A 64 -1.75 -0.37 -9.36
CA PHE A 64 -2.79 0.07 -10.27
C PHE A 64 -3.41 1.33 -9.70
N ALA A 65 -3.24 2.46 -10.36
CA ALA A 65 -4.03 3.65 -10.07
C ALA A 65 -5.43 3.44 -10.64
N ILE A 66 -6.45 3.68 -9.84
CA ILE A 66 -7.83 3.40 -10.18
C ILE A 66 -8.74 4.60 -9.93
N THR A 67 -9.83 4.67 -10.68
CA THR A 67 -10.91 5.64 -10.52
C THR A 67 -12.28 4.94 -10.62
N GLY A 68 -13.32 5.64 -10.20
CA GLY A 68 -14.70 5.14 -10.26
C GLY A 68 -15.68 6.22 -9.81
N LYS A 69 -16.98 5.99 -9.99
CA LYS A 69 -18.02 6.98 -9.67
C LYS A 69 -17.99 7.46 -8.22
N GLU A 70 -17.66 6.57 -7.30
CA GLU A 70 -17.70 6.84 -5.85
C GLU A 70 -16.31 7.12 -5.26
N ILE A 71 -15.25 7.07 -6.08
CA ILE A 71 -13.87 7.28 -5.68
C ILE A 71 -13.24 8.39 -6.54
N GLN A 72 -13.80 9.58 -6.45
CA GLN A 72 -13.28 10.76 -7.12
C GLN A 72 -12.74 11.77 -6.11
N GLY A 73 -11.61 12.36 -6.42
CA GLY A 73 -10.99 13.43 -5.63
C GLY A 73 -9.93 14.14 -6.46
N ASP A 74 -9.76 15.42 -6.18
CA ASP A 74 -8.81 16.27 -6.92
C ASP A 74 -7.41 16.23 -6.32
N ASP A 75 -7.27 15.70 -5.09
CA ASP A 75 -6.02 15.74 -4.31
C ASP A 75 -5.25 14.41 -4.28
N ARG A 76 -5.92 13.29 -4.60
CA ARG A 76 -5.32 11.95 -4.52
C ARG A 76 -5.94 10.95 -5.48
N ASN A 77 -5.14 9.96 -5.87
CA ASN A 77 -5.57 8.75 -6.57
C ASN A 77 -5.62 7.57 -5.61
N LEU A 78 -6.57 6.68 -5.81
CA LEU A 78 -6.58 5.39 -5.13
C LEU A 78 -5.67 4.41 -5.88
N VAL A 79 -4.87 3.64 -5.14
CA VAL A 79 -3.92 2.68 -5.71
C VAL A 79 -4.14 1.30 -5.11
N VAL A 80 -4.28 0.31 -5.97
CA VAL A 80 -4.28 -1.10 -5.60
C VAL A 80 -2.88 -1.66 -5.77
N GLY A 81 -2.26 -2.09 -4.69
CA GLY A 81 -0.98 -2.76 -4.69
C GLY A 81 -1.13 -4.29 -4.64
N ILE A 82 -0.39 -5.01 -5.49
CA ILE A 82 -0.35 -6.47 -5.46
C ILE A 82 1.09 -6.98 -5.39
N ARG A 83 1.26 -8.16 -4.82
CA ARG A 83 2.57 -8.83 -4.80
C ARG A 83 2.44 -10.34 -4.96
N ASN A 84 3.49 -10.95 -5.50
CA ASN A 84 3.60 -12.41 -5.65
C ASN A 84 5.06 -12.86 -5.50
N SER A 85 5.29 -14.09 -5.04
CA SER A 85 6.64 -14.63 -4.83
C SER A 85 6.72 -16.09 -5.22
N HIS A 86 7.63 -16.44 -6.12
CA HIS A 86 7.92 -17.83 -6.51
C HIS A 86 8.89 -18.52 -5.54
N ASN A 87 9.66 -17.77 -4.78
CA ASN A 87 10.68 -18.27 -3.85
C ASN A 87 10.20 -18.45 -2.40
N LYS A 88 8.90 -18.51 -2.18
CA LYS A 88 8.24 -18.68 -0.86
C LYS A 88 8.51 -17.55 0.15
N LYS A 89 9.09 -16.42 -0.29
CA LYS A 89 9.47 -15.32 0.61
C LYS A 89 8.26 -14.65 1.26
N PHE A 90 7.15 -14.56 0.51
CA PHE A 90 5.89 -14.02 1.00
C PHE A 90 4.69 -14.58 0.24
N ALA A 91 3.52 -14.44 0.84
CA ALA A 91 2.25 -14.83 0.24
C ALA A 91 1.86 -13.86 -0.90
N SER A 92 1.09 -14.33 -1.89
CA SER A 92 0.35 -13.43 -2.79
C SER A 92 -0.54 -12.53 -1.95
N ALA A 93 -0.54 -11.24 -2.23
CA ALA A 93 -1.32 -10.27 -1.46
C ALA A 93 -1.81 -9.12 -2.33
N ILE A 94 -2.91 -8.52 -1.87
CA ILE A 94 -3.46 -7.26 -2.34
C ILE A 94 -3.53 -6.30 -1.15
N CYS A 95 -3.23 -5.04 -1.38
CA CYS A 95 -3.45 -3.94 -0.44
C CYS A 95 -3.99 -2.72 -1.19
N ILE A 96 -4.65 -1.85 -0.46
CA ILE A 96 -5.17 -0.59 -0.99
C ILE A 96 -4.35 0.55 -0.38
N GLY A 97 -4.16 1.59 -1.15
CA GLY A 97 -3.44 2.78 -0.74
C GLY A 97 -3.88 4.00 -1.54
N ASN A 98 -3.24 5.10 -1.29
CA ASN A 98 -3.45 6.34 -2.00
C ASN A 98 -2.14 6.95 -2.48
N GLN A 99 -2.20 7.69 -3.56
CA GLN A 99 -1.11 8.48 -4.10
C GLN A 99 -1.55 9.94 -4.16
N MET A 100 -0.80 10.81 -3.48
CA MET A 100 -1.08 12.25 -3.49
C MET A 100 -0.70 12.84 -4.84
N MET A 101 -1.62 13.58 -5.47
CA MET A 101 -1.40 14.18 -6.80
C MET A 101 -0.29 15.22 -6.81
N VAL A 102 -0.15 15.99 -5.73
CA VAL A 102 0.83 17.09 -5.63
C VAL A 102 2.27 16.60 -5.57
N CYS A 103 2.52 15.49 -4.88
CA CYS A 103 3.88 15.06 -4.55
C CYS A 103 4.21 13.63 -4.97
N ASP A 104 3.31 12.93 -5.67
CA ASP A 104 3.48 11.52 -6.06
C ASP A 104 3.81 10.57 -4.91
N ASN A 105 3.46 10.93 -3.67
CA ASN A 105 3.68 10.08 -2.50
C ASN A 105 2.72 8.90 -2.51
N LEU A 106 3.27 7.71 -2.68
CA LEU A 106 2.51 6.46 -2.65
C LEU A 106 2.50 5.89 -1.23
N CYS A 107 1.30 5.78 -0.66
CA CYS A 107 1.08 5.27 0.68
C CYS A 107 0.07 4.13 0.66
N PHE A 108 0.44 2.98 1.21
CA PHE A 108 -0.46 1.86 1.39
C PHE A 108 -1.04 1.86 2.80
N SER A 109 -2.36 1.62 2.89
CA SER A 109 -3.08 1.47 4.14
C SER A 109 -3.04 0.03 4.65
N SER A 110 -3.10 -0.12 5.98
CA SER A 110 -3.31 -1.41 6.62
C SER A 110 -4.77 -1.88 6.59
N ASP A 111 -5.71 -0.98 6.28
CA ASP A 111 -7.15 -1.23 6.42
C ASP A 111 -7.64 -2.31 5.43
N ILE A 112 -7.05 -2.38 4.24
CA ILE A 112 -7.29 -3.46 3.30
C ILE A 112 -5.96 -4.10 2.92
N LYS A 113 -5.66 -5.23 3.57
CA LYS A 113 -4.50 -6.06 3.25
C LYS A 113 -4.90 -7.53 3.35
N LEU A 114 -5.17 -8.13 2.22
CA LEU A 114 -5.51 -9.55 2.14
C LEU A 114 -4.36 -10.33 1.52
N ALA A 115 -4.08 -11.50 2.08
CA ALA A 115 -2.98 -12.34 1.61
C ALA A 115 -3.40 -13.81 1.55
N ARG A 116 -2.88 -14.54 0.56
CA ARG A 116 -3.10 -15.99 0.39
C ARG A 116 -1.79 -16.71 0.16
N ARG A 117 -1.50 -17.71 0.97
CA ARG A 117 -0.31 -18.58 0.80
C ARG A 117 -0.45 -19.42 -0.48
N HIS A 118 0.67 -19.75 -1.09
CA HIS A 118 0.75 -20.58 -2.29
C HIS A 118 0.51 -22.06 -1.98
N THR A 119 -0.67 -22.39 -1.45
CA THR A 119 -1.12 -23.78 -1.22
C THR A 119 -1.80 -24.33 -2.49
N PRO A 120 -2.07 -25.63 -2.60
CA PRO A 120 -2.75 -26.21 -3.76
C PRO A 120 -4.07 -25.56 -4.15
N LYS A 121 -4.78 -24.92 -3.20
CA LYS A 121 -6.05 -24.21 -3.44
C LYS A 121 -5.89 -22.74 -3.86
N ILE A 122 -4.66 -22.22 -4.06
CA ILE A 122 -4.47 -20.78 -4.30
C ILE A 122 -5.22 -20.28 -5.55
N LEU A 123 -5.23 -21.03 -6.64
CA LEU A 123 -5.92 -20.63 -7.87
C LEU A 123 -7.44 -20.53 -7.70
N THR A 124 -8.01 -21.34 -6.81
CA THR A 124 -9.45 -21.29 -6.46
C THR A 124 -9.75 -20.14 -5.52
N ASP A 125 -8.89 -19.90 -4.52
CA ASP A 125 -9.13 -18.94 -3.45
C ASP A 125 -8.81 -17.50 -3.86
N LEU A 126 -7.80 -17.30 -4.71
CA LEU A 126 -7.29 -15.99 -5.07
C LEU A 126 -8.34 -15.06 -5.69
N PRO A 127 -9.20 -15.49 -6.64
CA PRO A 127 -10.26 -14.63 -7.17
C PRO A 127 -11.22 -14.13 -6.09
N ARG A 128 -11.54 -14.95 -5.09
CA ARG A 128 -12.40 -14.57 -3.96
C ARG A 128 -11.70 -13.54 -3.06
N VAL A 129 -10.44 -13.76 -2.74
CA VAL A 129 -9.62 -12.82 -1.95
C VAL A 129 -9.56 -11.44 -2.63
N LEU A 130 -9.31 -11.42 -3.93
CA LEU A 130 -9.29 -10.18 -4.70
C LEU A 130 -10.66 -9.49 -4.74
N ALA A 131 -11.73 -10.23 -4.99
CA ALA A 131 -13.10 -9.68 -4.99
C ALA A 131 -13.48 -9.10 -3.61
N THR A 132 -13.09 -9.76 -2.52
CA THR A 132 -13.32 -9.26 -1.16
C THR A 132 -12.57 -7.94 -0.91
N ALA A 133 -11.30 -7.83 -1.33
CA ALA A 133 -10.54 -6.60 -1.17
C ALA A 133 -11.15 -5.45 -2.00
N VAL A 134 -11.47 -5.73 -3.27
CA VAL A 134 -12.02 -4.76 -4.21
C VAL A 134 -13.40 -4.28 -3.75
N GLY A 135 -14.25 -5.16 -3.22
CA GLY A 135 -15.57 -4.80 -2.70
C GLY A 135 -15.56 -3.85 -1.49
N ARG A 136 -14.39 -3.61 -0.89
CA ARG A 136 -14.22 -2.67 0.24
C ARG A 136 -13.62 -1.32 -0.17
N ILE A 137 -13.32 -1.14 -1.45
CA ILE A 137 -12.61 0.05 -1.94
C ILE A 137 -13.38 1.34 -1.63
N THR A 138 -14.68 1.37 -1.88
CA THR A 138 -15.51 2.57 -1.67
C THR A 138 -15.56 2.97 -0.20
N SER A 139 -15.81 2.00 0.71
CA SER A 139 -15.81 2.31 2.14
C SER A 139 -14.44 2.79 2.62
N HIS A 140 -13.37 2.15 2.13
CA HIS A 140 -12.01 2.57 2.44
C HIS A 140 -11.71 4.00 1.95
N TRP A 141 -12.19 4.39 0.77
CA TRP A 141 -12.03 5.74 0.25
C TRP A 141 -12.66 6.79 1.18
N THR A 142 -13.87 6.52 1.68
CA THR A 142 -14.56 7.38 2.65
C THR A 142 -13.80 7.46 3.96
N ASP A 143 -13.40 6.32 4.54
CA ASP A 143 -12.64 6.26 5.79
C ASP A 143 -11.29 6.98 5.67
N MET A 144 -10.63 6.87 4.53
CA MET A 144 -9.38 7.59 4.25
C MET A 144 -9.60 9.10 4.23
N GLY A 145 -10.73 9.57 3.69
CA GLY A 145 -11.11 10.99 3.77
C GLY A 145 -11.20 11.48 5.21
N HIS A 146 -11.94 10.78 6.06
CA HIS A 146 -12.08 11.11 7.49
C HIS A 146 -10.72 11.08 8.22
N ARG A 147 -9.87 10.11 7.91
CA ARG A 147 -8.50 10.02 8.48
C ARG A 147 -7.65 11.24 8.11
N ILE A 148 -7.65 11.63 6.83
CA ILE A 148 -6.89 12.80 6.37
C ILE A 148 -7.37 14.08 7.07
N GLU A 149 -8.67 14.26 7.20
CA GLU A 149 -9.23 15.42 7.94
C GLU A 149 -8.82 15.38 9.42
N ALA A 150 -8.87 14.23 10.08
CA ALA A 150 -8.40 14.09 11.46
C ALA A 150 -6.90 14.45 11.59
N TYR A 151 -6.07 14.07 10.60
CA TYR A 151 -4.65 14.46 10.61
C TYR A 151 -4.46 15.97 10.37
N LYS A 152 -5.28 16.60 9.53
CA LYS A 152 -5.25 18.06 9.28
C LYS A 152 -5.69 18.86 10.49
N GLU A 153 -6.66 18.37 11.27
CA GLU A 153 -7.15 19.00 12.49
C GLU A 153 -6.22 18.82 13.69
N SER A 154 -5.30 17.88 13.64
CA SER A 154 -4.38 17.58 14.74
C SER A 154 -3.12 18.43 14.65
N GLU A 155 -3.09 19.57 15.36
CA GLU A 155 -1.90 20.40 15.49
C GLU A 155 -0.83 19.72 16.37
N ILE A 156 0.43 19.85 15.98
CA ILE A 156 1.58 19.31 16.70
C ILE A 156 2.71 20.31 16.78
N THR A 157 3.41 20.32 17.91
CA THR A 157 4.64 21.08 18.08
C THR A 157 5.83 20.36 17.43
N ARG A 158 6.91 21.10 17.20
CA ARG A 158 8.18 20.53 16.73
C ARG A 158 8.69 19.40 17.64
N THR A 159 8.54 19.53 18.95
CA THR A 159 8.95 18.51 19.93
C THR A 159 8.13 17.24 19.73
N GLN A 160 6.81 17.34 19.66
CA GLN A 160 5.92 16.22 19.41
C GLN A 160 6.22 15.54 18.05
N ALA A 161 6.52 16.32 17.02
CA ALA A 161 6.95 15.77 15.73
C ALA A 161 8.24 14.96 15.85
N SER A 162 9.22 15.44 16.62
CA SER A 162 10.48 14.74 16.84
C SER A 162 10.29 13.44 17.64
N ASP A 163 9.49 13.49 18.71
CA ASP A 163 9.18 12.31 19.54
C ASP A 163 8.46 11.25 18.69
N LEU A 164 7.52 11.66 17.84
CA LEU A 164 6.81 10.76 16.93
C LEU A 164 7.75 10.08 15.92
N LEU A 165 8.72 10.82 15.39
CA LEU A 165 9.71 10.25 14.48
C LEU A 165 10.61 9.21 15.16
N ILE A 166 10.92 9.38 16.46
CA ILE A 166 11.62 8.38 17.24
C ILE A 166 10.75 7.14 17.43
N ASP A 167 9.46 7.28 17.79
CA ASP A 167 8.51 6.16 17.87
C ASP A 167 8.41 5.38 16.56
N LEU A 168 8.46 6.06 15.42
CA LEU A 168 8.49 5.41 14.10
C LEU A 168 9.77 4.61 13.86
N VAL A 169 10.90 5.09 14.33
CA VAL A 169 12.19 4.36 14.25
C VAL A 169 12.13 3.11 15.12
N ASP A 170 11.65 3.22 16.36
CA ASP A 170 11.53 2.11 17.30
C ASP A 170 10.54 1.04 16.78
N SER A 171 9.48 1.47 16.10
CA SER A 171 8.53 0.58 15.41
C SER A 171 9.08 -0.07 14.15
N LYS A 172 10.34 0.21 13.76
CA LYS A 172 10.99 -0.27 12.52
C LYS A 172 10.26 0.13 11.22
N GLY A 173 9.37 1.09 11.31
CA GLY A 173 8.66 1.65 10.14
C GLY A 173 9.46 2.72 9.43
N TYR A 174 10.42 3.32 10.14
CA TYR A 174 11.21 4.44 9.65
C TYR A 174 12.71 4.24 9.87
N SER A 175 13.53 4.97 9.15
CA SER A 175 14.98 4.92 9.30
C SER A 175 15.48 6.07 10.17
N ALA A 176 16.29 5.80 11.18
CA ALA A 176 16.91 6.84 12.00
C ALA A 176 17.70 7.85 11.14
N ARG A 177 18.29 7.41 10.01
CA ARG A 177 18.99 8.26 9.06
C ARG A 177 18.09 9.32 8.43
N ASP A 178 16.80 9.04 8.29
CA ASP A 178 15.86 9.91 7.60
C ASP A 178 15.17 10.90 8.56
N VAL A 179 15.26 10.70 9.87
CA VAL A 179 14.61 11.56 10.90
C VAL A 179 14.95 13.03 10.71
N TYR A 180 16.25 13.36 10.65
CA TYR A 180 16.68 14.75 10.49
C TYR A 180 16.16 15.40 9.20
N LYS A 181 16.16 14.65 8.10
CA LYS A 181 15.65 15.13 6.82
C LYS A 181 14.16 15.39 6.88
N THR A 182 13.42 14.50 7.56
CA THR A 182 11.98 14.63 7.74
C THR A 182 11.61 15.84 8.60
N VAL A 183 12.37 16.09 9.66
CA VAL A 183 12.19 17.33 10.45
C VAL A 183 12.40 18.56 9.58
N LYS A 184 13.41 18.58 8.72
CA LYS A 184 13.64 19.67 7.78
C LYS A 184 12.54 19.83 6.74
N GLU A 185 12.03 18.74 6.19
CA GLU A 185 10.90 18.74 5.26
C GLU A 185 9.61 19.22 5.94
N PHE A 186 9.40 18.87 7.22
CA PHE A 186 8.27 19.35 8.00
C PHE A 186 8.35 20.84 8.29
N GLU A 187 9.55 21.37 8.65
CA GLU A 187 9.78 22.80 8.92
C GLU A 187 9.75 23.67 7.65
N ALA A 188 10.21 23.12 6.52
CA ALA A 188 10.29 23.82 5.24
C ALA A 188 9.94 22.86 4.08
N PRO A 189 8.65 22.55 3.89
CA PRO A 189 8.20 21.59 2.89
C PRO A 189 8.45 22.11 1.47
N ARG A 190 8.73 21.20 0.54
CA ARG A 190 8.92 21.50 -0.89
C ARG A 190 7.65 21.96 -1.57
N HIS A 191 6.50 21.55 -1.06
CA HIS A 191 5.18 21.86 -1.59
C HIS A 191 4.46 22.81 -0.63
N GLU A 192 3.97 23.93 -1.15
CA GLU A 192 3.25 24.96 -0.37
C GLU A 192 2.03 24.39 0.37
N GLU A 193 1.35 23.41 -0.22
CA GLU A 193 0.17 22.75 0.32
C GLU A 193 0.45 21.96 1.61
N PHE A 194 1.71 21.68 1.88
CA PHE A 194 2.14 20.97 3.10
C PHE A 194 2.76 21.88 4.15
N LYS A 195 2.66 23.20 3.98
CA LYS A 195 3.04 24.16 5.03
C LYS A 195 2.04 24.12 6.18
N GLY A 196 2.55 23.99 7.38
CA GLY A 196 1.76 23.97 8.60
C GLY A 196 2.37 23.07 9.67
N ASN A 197 1.69 23.02 10.82
CA ASN A 197 2.11 22.30 12.00
C ASN A 197 1.08 21.24 12.40
N THR A 198 0.64 20.42 11.45
CA THR A 198 -0.34 19.36 11.70
C THR A 198 0.26 17.97 11.52
N LEU A 199 -0.42 16.95 12.01
CA LEU A 199 -0.06 15.55 11.73
C LEU A 199 -0.04 15.28 10.22
N TRP A 200 -0.94 15.92 9.44
CA TRP A 200 -0.96 15.78 8.00
C TRP A 200 0.33 16.27 7.33
N ASN A 201 0.84 17.43 7.77
CA ASN A 201 2.09 17.97 7.26
C ASN A 201 3.28 17.06 7.59
N LEU A 202 3.34 16.53 8.83
CA LEU A 202 4.38 15.57 9.21
C LEU A 202 4.26 14.24 8.47
N TYR A 203 3.03 13.74 8.24
CA TYR A 203 2.80 12.52 7.47
C TYR A 203 3.34 12.65 6.04
N ASN A 204 3.07 13.78 5.38
CA ASN A 204 3.60 14.04 4.05
C ASN A 204 5.13 14.19 4.05
N ALA A 205 5.72 14.83 5.06
CA ALA A 205 7.17 14.87 5.22
C ALA A 205 7.79 13.47 5.38
N CYS A 206 7.15 12.58 6.14
CA CYS A 206 7.58 11.19 6.26
C CYS A 206 7.53 10.44 4.93
N THR A 207 6.41 10.57 4.20
CA THR A 207 6.20 9.83 2.94
C THR A 207 7.07 10.34 1.81
N GLU A 208 7.43 11.64 1.81
CA GLU A 208 8.39 12.20 0.87
C GLU A 208 9.75 11.48 0.92
N HIS A 209 10.22 11.15 2.12
CA HIS A 209 11.49 10.42 2.29
C HIS A 209 11.39 8.91 2.05
N LEU A 210 10.19 8.39 1.81
CA LEU A 210 10.00 7.01 1.35
C LEU A 210 10.09 6.87 -0.16
N LYS A 211 10.07 7.96 -0.93
CA LYS A 211 10.29 7.94 -2.38
C LYS A 211 11.61 7.25 -2.71
N GLY A 212 11.59 6.40 -3.70
CA GLY A 212 12.77 5.61 -4.08
C GLY A 212 13.09 4.44 -3.15
N SER A 213 12.28 4.20 -2.11
CA SER A 213 12.36 2.95 -1.33
C SER A 213 12.09 1.74 -2.21
N ASP A 214 12.63 0.59 -1.82
CA ASP A 214 12.29 -0.69 -2.44
C ASP A 214 10.77 -0.90 -2.37
N VAL A 215 10.13 -1.03 -3.53
CA VAL A 215 8.68 -1.21 -3.67
C VAL A 215 8.18 -2.40 -2.83
N SER A 216 9.04 -3.42 -2.64
CA SER A 216 8.71 -4.57 -1.80
C SER A 216 8.52 -4.24 -0.31
N LYS A 217 9.17 -3.18 0.17
CA LYS A 217 9.15 -2.74 1.57
C LYS A 217 8.21 -1.57 1.81
N LEU A 218 7.87 -0.84 0.76
CA LEU A 218 7.06 0.36 0.85
C LEU A 218 5.70 0.13 1.54
N PRO A 219 4.90 -0.91 1.19
CA PRO A 219 3.63 -1.15 1.87
C PRO A 219 3.77 -1.37 3.37
N GLN A 220 4.77 -2.16 3.81
CA GLN A 220 4.97 -2.40 5.23
C GLN A 220 5.37 -1.11 5.98
N ARG A 221 6.24 -0.30 5.39
CA ARG A 221 6.72 0.95 5.99
C ARG A 221 5.60 1.98 6.10
N THR A 222 4.84 2.21 5.03
CA THR A 222 3.72 3.16 5.02
C THR A 222 2.61 2.73 5.97
N MET A 223 2.28 1.44 6.05
CA MET A 223 1.31 0.91 7.01
C MET A 223 1.75 1.11 8.46
N THR A 224 3.06 0.94 8.77
CA THR A 224 3.57 1.20 10.11
C THR A 224 3.50 2.70 10.46
N ILE A 225 3.87 3.58 9.54
CA ILE A 225 3.73 5.03 9.72
C ILE A 225 2.27 5.36 9.99
N GLN A 226 1.36 4.91 9.15
CA GLN A 226 -0.06 5.16 9.30
C GLN A 226 -0.59 4.72 10.66
N SER A 227 -0.23 3.51 11.13
CA SER A 227 -0.71 2.98 12.41
C SER A 227 -0.28 3.82 13.62
N VAL A 228 0.90 4.45 13.56
CA VAL A 228 1.38 5.37 14.59
C VAL A 228 0.63 6.69 14.55
N PHE A 229 0.41 7.24 13.36
CA PHE A 229 -0.35 8.48 13.16
C PHE A 229 -1.82 8.32 13.55
N ASP A 230 -2.48 7.21 13.18
CA ASP A 230 -3.85 6.88 13.54
C ASP A 230 -4.06 6.88 15.06
N ARG A 231 -3.10 6.30 15.80
CA ARG A 231 -3.16 6.26 17.26
C ARG A 231 -3.15 7.66 17.87
N LEU A 232 -2.38 8.59 17.31
CA LEU A 232 -2.32 9.98 17.79
C LEU A 232 -3.55 10.78 17.40
N ALA A 233 -4.04 10.60 16.19
CA ALA A 233 -5.28 11.23 15.74
C ALA A 233 -6.55 10.60 16.36
N GLY A 234 -6.40 9.57 17.22
CA GLY A 234 -7.53 8.86 17.81
C GLY A 234 -8.31 7.99 16.84
N HIS A 235 -7.78 7.77 15.64
CA HIS A 235 -8.38 6.89 14.65
C HIS A 235 -8.07 5.43 15.01
N LYS A 236 -9.10 4.61 15.16
CA LYS A 236 -8.95 3.18 15.45
C LYS A 236 -9.22 2.40 14.16
N PRO A 237 -8.21 1.76 13.56
CA PRO A 237 -8.47 0.81 12.49
C PRO A 237 -9.34 -0.32 13.05
N GLN A 238 -10.49 -0.54 12.44
CA GLN A 238 -11.36 -1.65 12.78
C GLN A 238 -10.82 -2.91 12.09
N LEU A 239 -10.07 -3.73 12.81
CA LEU A 239 -9.55 -5.01 12.32
C LEU A 239 -10.48 -6.13 12.77
N THR A 240 -11.02 -6.89 11.83
CA THR A 240 -11.71 -8.15 12.10
C THR A 240 -10.90 -9.32 11.56
N VAL A 241 -10.86 -10.42 12.29
CA VAL A 241 -10.27 -11.67 11.81
C VAL A 241 -11.38 -12.49 11.15
N ASP A 242 -11.19 -12.82 9.88
CA ASP A 242 -12.02 -13.82 9.22
C ASP A 242 -11.66 -15.21 9.76
N ASN A 243 -12.56 -15.77 10.56
CA ASN A 243 -12.34 -17.06 11.23
C ASN A 243 -12.27 -18.26 10.27
N GLU A 244 -12.80 -18.14 9.04
CA GLU A 244 -12.72 -19.22 8.04
C GLU A 244 -11.38 -19.23 7.28
N THR A 245 -10.82 -18.06 7.04
CA THR A 245 -9.60 -17.91 6.22
C THR A 245 -8.37 -17.60 7.04
N GLY A 246 -8.51 -17.22 8.32
CA GLY A 246 -7.44 -16.73 9.18
C GLY A 246 -6.85 -15.39 8.70
N LEU A 247 -7.56 -14.68 7.81
CA LEU A 247 -7.18 -13.38 7.32
C LEU A 247 -7.63 -12.30 8.31
N VAL A 248 -6.72 -11.40 8.66
CA VAL A 248 -7.08 -10.19 9.38
C VAL A 248 -7.76 -9.26 8.39
N LEU A 249 -9.04 -9.02 8.58
CA LEU A 249 -9.85 -8.12 7.77
C LEU A 249 -10.14 -6.87 8.58
N PRO A 250 -10.06 -5.66 7.97
CA PRO A 250 -10.68 -4.49 8.56
C PRO A 250 -12.19 -4.70 8.69
N ALA A 251 -12.76 -4.19 9.75
CA ALA A 251 -14.20 -4.33 10.03
C ALA A 251 -15.04 -3.56 9.02
#